data_cea49a2b6c609c5924f1ffb7145a842e
#
_entry.id   cea49a2b6c609c5924f1ffb7145a842e
#
_cell.length_a   1.000
_cell.length_b   1.000
_cell.length_c   1.000
_cell.angle_alpha   90.00
_cell.angle_beta   90.00
_cell.angle_gamma   90.00
#
_symmetry.space_group_name_H-M   'P 1'
#
loop_
_entity.id
_entity.type
_entity.pdbx_description
1 polymer ?
#
loop_
_entity_poly.entity_id
_entity_poly.type
_entity_poly.pdbx_seq_one_letter_code
_entity_poly.pdbx_strand_id
1 'polypeptide(L)'
;GPPRRHGYLQLVAKTLYTVDSFFTPRRPVIQGNFIGGVTYSSQQQISSPEVVELRKEAGLWLKELREKRGLSQRQMAEKVGGNYYTFISQLESGRGRIPPDRYLVWAEVLGVEPKFFVKNLLRSYDPVTYSILFGKSKPQK
;
A
#
# COMPACT_ATOMS: atom_id res chain seq x y z
N GLY A 1 7.84 24.69 -5.07
CA GLY A 1 7.00 25.35 -4.13
C GLY A 1 5.67 24.68 -3.95
N PRO A 2 4.85 25.27 -3.10
CA PRO A 2 3.56 24.66 -2.81
C PRO A 2 2.69 24.39 -4.04
N PRO A 3 2.70 25.25 -5.05
CA PRO A 3 1.87 24.99 -6.22
C PRO A 3 2.24 23.69 -6.94
N ARG A 4 3.50 23.35 -6.93
CA ARG A 4 3.93 22.14 -7.61
C ARG A 4 3.47 20.90 -6.87
N ARG A 5 3.47 20.95 -5.54
CA ARG A 5 2.99 19.84 -4.78
C ARG A 5 1.52 19.60 -5.01
N HIS A 6 0.77 20.68 -5.06
CA HIS A 6 -0.66 20.59 -5.28
C HIS A 6 -0.96 19.97 -6.64
N GLY A 7 -0.24 20.39 -7.65
CA GLY A 7 -0.44 19.86 -8.99
C GLY A 7 -0.10 18.38 -9.08
N TYR A 8 0.98 17.99 -8.40
CA TYR A 8 1.38 16.60 -8.41
C TYR A 8 0.33 15.72 -7.75
N LEU A 9 -0.18 16.14 -6.60
CA LEU A 9 -1.20 15.37 -5.90
C LEU A 9 -2.47 15.24 -6.72
N GLN A 10 -2.87 16.31 -7.39
CA GLN A 10 -4.05 16.23 -8.21
C GLN A 10 -3.86 15.33 -9.42
N LEU A 11 -2.69 15.36 -10.00
CA LEU A 11 -2.40 14.51 -11.14
C LEU A 11 -2.44 13.05 -10.75
N VAL A 12 -1.85 12.71 -9.62
CA VAL A 12 -1.85 11.34 -9.13
C VAL A 12 -3.28 10.89 -8.85
N ALA A 13 -4.06 11.74 -8.22
CA ALA A 13 -5.44 11.41 -7.92
C ALA A 13 -6.26 11.19 -9.18
N LYS A 14 -6.06 12.02 -10.19
CA LYS A 14 -6.77 11.87 -11.45
C LYS A 14 -6.39 10.58 -12.14
N THR A 15 -5.11 10.26 -12.13
CA THR A 15 -4.64 9.03 -12.77
C THR A 15 -5.24 7.81 -12.09
N LEU A 16 -5.25 7.80 -10.78
CA LEU A 16 -5.81 6.69 -10.05
C LEU A 16 -7.30 6.55 -10.30
N TYR A 17 -7.99 7.68 -10.32
CA TYR A 17 -9.41 7.68 -10.56
C TYR A 17 -9.75 7.15 -11.95
N THR A 18 -8.97 7.54 -12.93
CA THR A 18 -9.18 7.07 -14.30
C THR A 18 -8.98 5.58 -14.40
N VAL A 19 -7.97 5.07 -13.75
CA VAL A 19 -7.71 3.63 -13.76
C VAL A 19 -8.85 2.88 -13.09
N ASP A 20 -9.33 3.37 -11.96
CA ASP A 20 -10.44 2.78 -11.28
C ASP A 20 -11.67 2.74 -12.13
N SER A 21 -12.03 3.83 -12.76
CA SER A 21 -13.23 3.85 -13.58
C SER A 21 -13.07 2.96 -14.81
N PHE A 22 -11.86 2.75 -15.27
CA PHE A 22 -11.63 1.91 -16.43
C PHE A 22 -11.80 0.43 -16.06
N PHE A 23 -11.37 0.02 -14.88
CA PHE A 23 -11.47 -1.35 -14.50
C PHE A 23 -12.82 -1.75 -13.91
N THR A 24 -13.48 -0.85 -13.26
CA THR A 24 -14.74 -1.15 -12.59
C THR A 24 -15.77 -1.84 -13.45
N PRO A 25 -16.03 -1.39 -14.63
CA PRO A 25 -17.09 -2.02 -15.43
C PRO A 25 -16.80 -3.44 -15.83
N ARG A 26 -15.63 -3.88 -15.72
CA ARG A 26 -15.31 -5.21 -16.18
C ARG A 26 -15.41 -6.25 -15.09
N ARG A 27 -15.72 -5.83 -13.91
CA ARG A 27 -15.83 -6.73 -12.90
C ARG A 27 -16.74 -7.82 -13.08
N PRO A 28 -17.90 -7.56 -13.43
CA PRO A 28 -18.90 -8.61 -13.52
C PRO A 28 -18.52 -9.72 -14.40
N VAL A 29 -17.83 -9.39 -15.41
CA VAL A 29 -17.56 -10.38 -16.37
C VAL A 29 -16.69 -11.42 -15.82
N ILE A 30 -15.95 -11.05 -14.89
CA ILE A 30 -15.06 -11.89 -14.51
C ILE A 30 -15.50 -12.99 -13.82
N GLN A 31 -16.54 -12.84 -13.28
CA GLN A 31 -16.93 -13.81 -12.64
C GLN A 31 -16.84 -14.94 -13.24
N GLY A 32 -17.01 -14.87 -14.07
CA GLY A 32 -16.95 -15.96 -14.67
C GLY A 32 -16.00 -16.84 -14.13
N ASN A 33 -16.18 -17.01 -13.84
CA ASN A 33 -15.67 -17.76 -13.52
C ASN A 33 -14.64 -18.25 -13.59
N PHE A 34 -14.54 -18.14 -13.76
CA PHE A 34 -13.75 -18.54 -13.82
C PHE A 34 -12.95 -18.73 -13.45
N ILE A 35 -13.27 -18.48 -13.43
CA ILE A 35 -12.75 -18.87 -13.32
C ILE A 35 -11.80 -18.87 -12.60
N GLY A 36 -11.99 -18.96 -12.22
CA GLY A 36 -11.28 -19.08 -11.15
C GLY A 36 -9.85 -19.00 -11.23
N GLY A 37 -9.35 -19.25 -12.24
CA GLY A 37 -7.98 -19.29 -12.32
C GLY A 37 -7.28 -18.09 -11.78
N VAL A 38 -7.70 -16.98 -12.17
CA VAL A 38 -7.01 -15.81 -11.89
C VAL A 38 -7.22 -15.29 -10.51
N THR A 39 -8.39 -15.43 -10.05
CA THR A 39 -8.68 -14.86 -8.83
C THR A 39 -7.96 -15.50 -7.74
N TYR A 40 -7.78 -16.79 -7.85
CA TYR A 40 -7.25 -17.41 -6.76
C TYR A 40 -5.86 -17.06 -6.50
N SER A 41 -5.17 -16.61 -7.42
CA SER A 41 -3.80 -16.31 -7.15
C SER A 41 -3.65 -15.19 -6.14
N SER A 42 -4.47 -14.17 -6.21
CA SER A 42 -4.38 -13.10 -5.22
C SER A 42 -4.78 -13.58 -3.86
N GLN A 43 -5.80 -14.38 -3.79
CA GLN A 43 -6.24 -14.87 -2.51
C GLN A 43 -5.24 -15.83 -1.89
N GLN A 44 -4.63 -16.65 -2.70
CA GLN A 44 -3.61 -17.54 -2.21
C GLN A 44 -2.43 -16.77 -1.68
N GLN A 45 -2.08 -15.68 -2.34
CA GLN A 45 -1.00 -14.87 -1.87
C GLN A 45 -1.31 -14.27 -0.52
N ILE A 46 -2.55 -13.89 -0.30
CA ILE A 46 -2.95 -13.32 0.97
C ILE A 46 -2.89 -14.35 2.09
N SER A 47 -3.15 -15.57 1.79
CA SER A 47 -3.19 -16.61 2.79
C SER A 47 -1.87 -17.35 3.00
N SER A 48 -0.88 -17.12 2.17
CA SER A 48 0.36 -17.84 2.32
C SER A 48 1.12 -17.35 3.55
N PRO A 49 1.83 -18.24 4.24
CA PRO A 49 2.57 -17.85 5.41
C PRO A 49 3.63 -16.79 5.14
N GLU A 50 4.22 -16.81 3.97
CA GLU A 50 5.21 -15.82 3.58
C GLU A 50 4.62 -14.43 3.50
N VAL A 51 3.44 -14.32 2.90
CA VAL A 51 2.76 -13.04 2.77
C VAL A 51 2.35 -12.52 4.15
N VAL A 52 1.89 -13.40 5.02
CA VAL A 52 1.50 -13.03 6.37
C VAL A 52 2.70 -12.46 7.13
N GLU A 53 3.85 -13.11 7.01
CA GLU A 53 5.06 -12.62 7.67
C GLU A 53 5.51 -11.27 7.13
N LEU A 54 5.48 -11.10 5.81
CA LEU A 54 5.85 -9.83 5.20
C LEU A 54 4.94 -8.70 5.65
N ARG A 55 3.65 -9.00 5.78
CA ARG A 55 2.70 -8.01 6.26
C ARG A 55 2.93 -7.65 7.72
N LYS A 56 3.33 -8.61 8.52
CA LYS A 56 3.67 -8.34 9.91
C LYS A 56 4.91 -7.47 10.01
N GLU A 57 5.90 -7.72 9.17
CA GLU A 57 7.10 -6.89 9.12
C GLU A 57 6.75 -5.45 8.77
N ALA A 58 5.91 -5.26 7.77
CA ALA A 58 5.45 -3.92 7.40
C ALA A 58 4.71 -3.27 8.55
N GLY A 59 3.88 -4.04 9.24
CA GLY A 59 3.11 -3.53 10.37
C GLY A 59 3.99 -3.06 11.51
N LEU A 60 5.02 -3.83 11.83
CA LEU A 60 5.98 -3.46 12.88
C LEU A 60 6.74 -2.19 12.50
N TRP A 61 7.14 -2.10 11.25
CA TRP A 61 7.84 -0.92 10.77
C TRP A 61 6.96 0.33 10.85
N LEU A 62 5.69 0.20 10.47
CA LEU A 62 4.75 1.31 10.58
C LEU A 62 4.56 1.74 12.03
N LYS A 63 4.48 0.78 12.93
CA LYS A 63 4.36 1.07 14.35
C LYS A 63 5.59 1.82 14.86
N GLU A 64 6.77 1.38 14.48
CA GLU A 64 8.00 2.05 14.86
C GLU A 64 8.03 3.51 14.38
N LEU A 65 7.66 3.73 13.12
CA LEU A 65 7.61 5.08 12.57
C LEU A 65 6.62 5.95 13.33
N ARG A 66 5.46 5.40 13.65
CA ARG A 66 4.43 6.12 14.38
C ARG A 66 4.94 6.50 15.77
N GLU A 67 5.53 5.54 16.45
CA GLU A 67 6.04 5.77 17.81
C GLU A 67 7.19 6.77 17.83
N LYS A 68 8.02 6.76 16.81
CA LYS A 68 9.08 7.77 16.69
C LYS A 68 8.51 9.17 16.56
N ARG A 69 7.33 9.30 16.01
CA ARG A 69 6.68 10.60 15.91
C ARG A 69 5.89 10.94 17.18
N GLY A 70 5.89 10.05 18.16
CA GLY A 70 5.16 10.28 19.39
C GLY A 70 3.65 10.23 19.25
N LEU A 71 3.16 9.51 18.23
CA LEU A 71 1.73 9.47 17.95
C LEU A 71 1.10 8.19 18.50
N SER A 72 -0.06 8.35 19.11
CA SER A 72 -0.88 7.17 19.44
C SER A 72 -1.58 6.68 18.17
N GLN A 73 -2.15 5.50 18.23
CA GLN A 73 -2.92 4.98 17.10
C GLN A 73 -4.10 5.89 16.74
N ARG A 74 -4.76 6.46 17.74
CA ARG A 74 -5.86 7.39 17.50
C ARG A 74 -5.38 8.66 16.83
N GLN A 75 -4.29 9.23 17.34
CA GLN A 75 -3.73 10.43 16.74
C GLN A 75 -3.29 10.18 15.31
N MET A 76 -2.70 9.03 15.05
CA MET A 76 -2.32 8.66 13.69
C MET A 76 -3.55 8.58 12.78
N ALA A 77 -4.60 7.92 13.23
CA ALA A 77 -5.84 7.81 12.46
C ALA A 77 -6.42 9.18 12.11
N GLU A 78 -6.43 10.09 13.07
CA GLU A 78 -6.90 11.44 12.83
C GLU A 78 -6.06 12.16 11.79
N LYS A 79 -4.76 12.03 11.89
CA LYS A 79 -3.84 12.74 10.99
C LYS A 79 -3.88 12.22 9.56
N VAL A 80 -4.04 10.94 9.39
CA VAL A 80 -4.13 10.39 8.04
C VAL A 80 -5.54 10.49 7.46
N GLY A 81 -6.49 10.98 8.26
CA GLY A 81 -7.85 11.17 7.77
C GLY A 81 -8.70 9.92 7.78
N GLY A 82 -8.31 8.94 8.56
CA GLY A 82 -9.11 7.75 8.71
C GLY A 82 -10.05 7.90 9.88
N ASN A 83 -11.15 7.21 9.82
CA ASN A 83 -12.15 7.34 10.85
C ASN A 83 -11.95 6.39 11.99
N TYR A 84 -11.11 5.37 11.82
CA TYR A 84 -11.05 4.34 12.81
C TYR A 84 -9.63 4.02 13.22
N TYR A 85 -9.33 4.20 14.49
CA TYR A 85 -8.02 3.79 15.00
C TYR A 85 -7.82 2.28 14.87
N THR A 86 -8.91 1.52 14.78
CA THR A 86 -8.80 0.08 14.58
C THR A 86 -8.12 -0.26 13.27
N PHE A 87 -8.26 0.60 12.26
CA PHE A 87 -7.56 0.39 11.00
C PHE A 87 -6.05 0.46 11.20
N ILE A 88 -5.59 1.40 12.02
CA ILE A 88 -4.17 1.54 12.34
C ILE A 88 -3.69 0.26 13.06
N SER A 89 -4.47 -0.19 14.02
CA SER A 89 -4.15 -1.40 14.76
C SER A 89 -4.04 -2.61 13.84
N GLN A 90 -4.94 -2.72 12.89
CA GLN A 90 -4.92 -3.81 11.93
C GLN A 90 -3.69 -3.75 11.02
N LEU A 91 -3.34 -2.57 10.54
CA LEU A 91 -2.16 -2.42 9.72
C LEU A 91 -0.89 -2.79 10.48
N GLU A 92 -0.81 -2.37 11.72
CA GLU A 92 0.36 -2.64 12.56
C GLU A 92 0.47 -4.10 12.95
N SER A 93 -0.63 -4.83 12.94
CA SER A 93 -0.61 -6.27 13.21
C SER A 93 -0.48 -7.11 11.95
N GLY A 94 -0.37 -6.47 10.80
CA GLY A 94 -0.20 -7.20 9.54
C GLY A 94 -1.48 -7.69 8.91
N ARG A 95 -2.62 -7.15 9.33
CA ARG A 95 -3.90 -7.62 8.82
C ARG A 95 -4.46 -6.82 7.67
N GLY A 96 -3.78 -5.86 7.18
CA GLY A 96 -4.27 -5.05 6.08
C GLY A 96 -3.12 -4.41 5.38
N ARG A 97 -3.44 -3.49 4.50
CA ARG A 97 -2.40 -2.74 3.81
C ARG A 97 -2.90 -1.33 3.56
N ILE A 98 -1.96 -0.40 3.47
CA ILE A 98 -2.29 0.97 3.15
C ILE A 98 -2.63 1.04 1.67
N PRO A 99 -3.78 1.61 1.30
CA PRO A 99 -4.09 1.76 -0.12
C PRO A 99 -3.12 2.73 -0.78
N PRO A 100 -2.76 2.50 -2.05
CA PRO A 100 -1.77 3.36 -2.72
C PRO A 100 -2.12 4.84 -2.75
N ASP A 101 -3.39 5.17 -2.87
CA ASP A 101 -3.81 6.57 -2.89
C ASP A 101 -3.60 7.27 -1.56
N ARG A 102 -3.25 6.54 -0.51
CA ARG A 102 -3.00 7.11 0.81
C ARG A 102 -1.51 7.16 1.15
N TYR A 103 -0.65 6.64 0.30
CA TYR A 103 0.77 6.58 0.58
C TYR A 103 1.38 7.94 0.90
N LEU A 104 1.04 8.96 0.13
CA LEU A 104 1.62 10.29 0.33
C LEU A 104 1.24 10.88 1.68
N VAL A 105 -0.02 10.76 2.05
CA VAL A 105 -0.51 11.28 3.33
C VAL A 105 0.19 10.57 4.48
N TRP A 106 0.31 9.27 4.39
CA TRP A 106 0.97 8.51 5.43
C TRP A 106 2.45 8.87 5.56
N ALA A 107 3.14 8.98 4.44
CA ALA A 107 4.55 9.35 4.45
C ALA A 107 4.74 10.73 5.08
N GLU A 108 3.86 11.66 4.75
CA GLU A 108 3.93 12.99 5.28
C GLU A 108 3.69 13.02 6.80
N VAL A 109 2.67 12.34 7.28
CA VAL A 109 2.37 12.28 8.70
C VAL A 109 3.49 11.63 9.48
N LEU A 110 4.08 10.59 8.90
CA LEU A 110 5.18 9.89 9.56
C LEU A 110 6.54 10.58 9.39
N GLY A 111 6.60 11.61 8.56
CA GLY A 111 7.84 12.36 8.35
C GLY A 111 8.88 11.56 7.57
N VAL A 112 8.44 10.71 6.68
CA VAL A 112 9.32 9.86 5.87
C VAL A 112 9.25 10.30 4.43
N GLU A 113 10.37 10.25 3.74
CA GLU A 113 10.41 10.59 2.32
C GLU A 113 9.53 9.61 1.54
N PRO A 114 8.62 10.09 0.69
CA PRO A 114 7.63 9.22 0.04
C PRO A 114 8.19 8.06 -0.75
N LYS A 115 9.25 8.27 -1.50
CA LYS A 115 9.85 7.18 -2.28
C LYS A 115 10.39 6.09 -1.38
N PHE A 116 11.05 6.49 -0.30
CA PHE A 116 11.57 5.54 0.66
C PHE A 116 10.43 4.79 1.34
N PHE A 117 9.39 5.51 1.70
CA PHE A 117 8.23 4.92 2.36
C PHE A 117 7.56 3.86 1.48
N VAL A 118 7.27 4.22 0.25
CA VAL A 118 6.60 3.32 -0.69
C VAL A 118 7.49 2.14 -1.04
N LYS A 119 8.77 2.38 -1.24
CA LYS A 119 9.71 1.31 -1.55
C LYS A 119 9.70 0.24 -0.45
N ASN A 120 9.72 0.66 0.80
CA ASN A 120 9.71 -0.28 1.91
C ASN A 120 8.38 -1.01 2.04
N LEU A 121 7.28 -0.32 1.82
CA LEU A 121 5.98 -0.99 1.83
C LEU A 121 5.85 -1.97 0.69
N LEU A 122 6.33 -1.60 -0.48
CA LEU A 122 6.24 -2.45 -1.66
C LEU A 122 6.97 -3.78 -1.43
N ARG A 123 8.11 -3.73 -0.76
CA ARG A 123 8.86 -4.95 -0.48
C ARG A 123 8.01 -5.96 0.29
N SER A 124 7.16 -5.50 1.18
CA SER A 124 6.31 -6.36 1.98
C SER A 124 4.96 -6.62 1.35
N TYR A 125 4.39 -5.63 0.70
CA TYR A 125 3.05 -5.75 0.14
C TYR A 125 3.05 -6.45 -1.22
N ASP A 126 4.10 -6.25 -1.99
CA ASP A 126 4.20 -6.81 -3.34
C ASP A 126 5.65 -7.15 -3.66
N PRO A 127 6.16 -8.24 -3.06
CA PRO A 127 7.57 -8.58 -3.21
C PRO A 127 7.97 -8.91 -4.64
N VAL A 128 7.05 -9.37 -5.45
CA VAL A 128 7.33 -9.67 -6.85
C VAL A 128 7.68 -8.39 -7.60
N THR A 129 6.81 -7.39 -7.49
CA THR A 129 7.07 -6.10 -8.14
C THR A 129 8.33 -5.45 -7.57
N TYR A 130 8.51 -5.55 -6.26
CA TYR A 130 9.73 -5.01 -5.64
C TYR A 130 10.98 -5.65 -6.22
N SER A 131 10.98 -6.96 -6.37
CA SER A 131 12.10 -7.68 -6.95
C SER A 131 12.39 -7.28 -8.38
N ILE A 132 11.35 -7.06 -9.15
CA ILE A 132 11.52 -6.64 -10.55
C ILE A 132 12.13 -5.25 -10.63
N LEU A 133 11.66 -4.35 -9.79
CA LEU A 133 12.12 -2.96 -9.84
C LEU A 133 13.49 -2.75 -9.18
N PHE A 134 13.73 -3.40 -8.07
CA PHE A 134 14.86 -3.12 -7.22
C PHE A 134 15.79 -4.31 -6.97
N GLY A 135 15.43 -5.46 -7.46
CA GLY A 135 16.28 -6.63 -7.30
C GLY A 135 17.46 -6.61 -8.26
N LYS A 136 18.30 -7.60 -8.16
CA LYS A 136 19.45 -7.68 -9.05
C LYS A 136 18.97 -7.96 -10.46
N SER A 137 19.45 -7.17 -11.39
CA SER A 137 19.16 -7.41 -12.80
C SER A 137 19.91 -8.63 -13.26
N LYS A 138 19.27 -9.42 -14.09
CA LYS A 138 19.98 -10.52 -14.75
C LYS A 138 20.87 -9.95 -15.82
N PRO A 139 22.04 -10.53 -16.07
CA PRO A 139 22.89 -10.04 -17.13
C PRO A 139 22.16 -10.15 -18.45
N GLN A 140 22.24 -9.11 -19.22
CA GLN A 140 21.62 -9.11 -20.52
C GLN A 140 22.53 -9.77 -21.50
N LYS A 141 21.98 -10.55 -22.36
CA LYS A 141 22.78 -11.23 -23.39
C LYS A 141 22.79 -10.45 -24.66
#